data_dd381b5cdbe25c4637bf01be7da443dd
#
_entry.id   dd381b5cdbe25c4637bf01be7da443dd
#
_cell.length_a   1.000
_cell.length_b   1.000
_cell.length_c   1.000
_cell.angle_alpha   90.00
_cell.angle_beta   90.00
_cell.angle_gamma   90.00
#
_symmetry.space_group_name_H-M   'P 1'
#
loop_
_entity.id
_entity.type
_entity.pdbx_description
1 polymer ?
#
loop_
_entity_poly.entity_id
_entity_poly.type
_entity_poly.pdbx_seq_one_letter_code
_entity_poly.pdbx_strand_id
1 'polypeptide(L)'
;TYLKVRDIFPQSALMESSDYHGSENNRSFIALCPLASVSIDHGTAIFRLPDDSREEHPITDAYRVENALNDFRARFRVEGEYSNYCGLYGYTSFNAVRYFENIPVKDSREATNDAPDMLYILYKYLIVFNDFKNEMLLLEMLAPGETSGLDQVQKAIHNRNYTAYDFRAIGPTTSPLTDEEHKANIRRGIAHCLRGDVFQIVLSRRFEQRFTGDDFKLYRALRSINPSPYLFYFDFGGFRIFGSSPETHCRIEGRHAYIDPIAGTTKRTGDAEQDALNARYLHDDPKENAEHVMLVDLARNDLSRNCHDVKVDFYKEMQYYSHVIHLVSRVSGEIDADSDSVRTFIDTFPA
;
A
#
# COMPACT_ATOMS: atom_id res chain seq x y z
N THR A 1 1.77 -17.40 12.79
CA THR A 1 1.18 -18.19 11.68
C THR A 1 2.00 -18.06 10.40
N TYR A 2 2.37 -16.85 9.94
CA TYR A 2 3.06 -16.65 8.65
C TYR A 2 4.36 -17.49 8.51
N LEU A 3 5.23 -17.52 9.52
CA LEU A 3 6.44 -18.38 9.52
C LEU A 3 6.19 -19.86 9.27
N LYS A 4 5.00 -20.36 9.56
CA LYS A 4 4.63 -21.77 9.38
C LYS A 4 4.16 -22.10 7.96
N VAL A 5 3.69 -21.10 7.24
CA VAL A 5 3.04 -21.29 5.93
C VAL A 5 3.90 -20.78 4.76
N ARG A 6 4.73 -19.76 4.96
CA ARG A 6 5.47 -19.10 3.89
C ARG A 6 6.44 -20.00 3.12
N ASP A 7 7.09 -20.95 3.82
CA ASP A 7 8.05 -21.88 3.20
C ASP A 7 7.34 -23.03 2.46
N ILE A 8 6.06 -23.26 2.78
CA ILE A 8 5.22 -24.27 2.11
C ILE A 8 4.50 -23.64 0.91
N PHE A 9 4.09 -22.37 1.03
CA PHE A 9 3.38 -21.62 0.02
C PHE A 9 4.23 -20.42 -0.40
N PRO A 10 5.13 -20.56 -1.39
CA PRO A 10 5.91 -19.43 -1.91
C PRO A 10 5.00 -18.42 -2.59
N GLN A 11 5.52 -17.22 -2.79
CA GLN A 11 4.76 -16.08 -3.34
C GLN A 11 3.51 -15.77 -2.51
N SER A 12 3.73 -15.47 -1.25
CA SER A 12 2.69 -15.17 -0.28
C SER A 12 2.74 -13.70 0.17
N ALA A 13 1.65 -13.23 0.77
CA ALA A 13 1.59 -11.89 1.33
C ALA A 13 1.12 -11.92 2.79
N LEU A 14 1.68 -11.02 3.59
CA LEU A 14 1.25 -10.72 4.95
C LEU A 14 0.89 -9.23 5.01
N MET A 15 -0.32 -8.91 5.44
CA MET A 15 -0.78 -7.56 5.70
C MET A 15 -1.31 -7.53 7.12
N GLU A 16 -0.72 -6.65 7.95
CA GLU A 16 -1.07 -6.53 9.36
C GLU A 16 -1.48 -5.09 9.68
N SER A 17 -2.34 -4.93 10.65
CA SER A 17 -2.63 -3.65 11.26
C SER A 17 -2.22 -3.68 12.73
N SER A 18 -1.55 -2.65 13.18
CA SER A 18 -1.22 -2.44 14.60
C SER A 18 -1.92 -1.21 15.15
N ASP A 19 -3.11 -0.90 14.64
CA ASP A 19 -3.91 0.20 15.14
C ASP A 19 -4.43 -0.13 16.55
N TYR A 20 -3.93 0.62 17.54
CA TYR A 20 -4.31 0.49 18.94
C TYR A 20 -5.67 1.11 19.29
N HIS A 21 -6.33 1.74 18.34
CA HIS A 21 -7.62 2.41 18.56
C HIS A 21 -8.83 1.46 18.55
N GLY A 22 -8.58 0.12 18.52
CA GLY A 22 -9.61 -0.89 18.81
C GLY A 22 -10.82 -0.84 17.90
N SER A 23 -10.65 -0.49 16.61
CA SER A 23 -11.75 -0.53 15.67
C SER A 23 -12.13 -1.99 15.38
N GLU A 24 -13.43 -2.27 15.36
CA GLU A 24 -13.96 -3.60 14.98
C GLU A 24 -13.47 -4.09 13.61
N ASN A 25 -12.90 -3.19 12.83
CA ASN A 25 -12.40 -3.42 11.48
C ASN A 25 -10.90 -3.71 11.40
N ASN A 26 -10.19 -3.76 12.52
CA ASN A 26 -8.78 -4.10 12.54
C ASN A 26 -8.57 -5.57 12.20
N ARG A 27 -8.00 -5.84 11.02
CA ARG A 27 -7.81 -7.19 10.49
C ARG A 27 -6.40 -7.34 9.92
N SER A 28 -5.87 -8.55 10.10
CA SER A 28 -4.62 -8.97 9.45
C SER A 28 -4.91 -10.09 8.46
N PHE A 29 -4.16 -10.12 7.37
CA PHE A 29 -4.37 -11.05 6.27
C PHE A 29 -3.08 -11.79 5.94
N ILE A 30 -3.18 -13.09 5.70
CA ILE A 30 -2.14 -13.88 5.03
C ILE A 30 -2.76 -14.42 3.75
N ALA A 31 -2.17 -14.08 2.61
CA ALA A 31 -2.60 -14.55 1.30
C ALA A 31 -1.59 -15.57 0.77
N LEU A 32 -2.07 -16.72 0.30
CA LEU A 32 -1.26 -17.86 -0.09
C LEU A 32 -1.69 -18.41 -1.45
N CYS A 33 -0.74 -18.96 -2.19
CA CYS A 33 -0.96 -19.66 -3.46
C CYS A 33 -1.57 -18.72 -4.52
N PRO A 34 -0.76 -18.04 -5.34
CA PRO A 34 -1.23 -17.24 -6.46
C PRO A 34 -2.11 -18.08 -7.40
N LEU A 35 -3.32 -17.62 -7.68
CA LEU A 35 -4.28 -18.25 -8.58
C LEU A 35 -4.26 -17.57 -9.95
N ALA A 36 -4.18 -16.24 -9.95
CA ALA A 36 -4.10 -15.42 -11.16
C ALA A 36 -3.39 -14.11 -10.84
N SER A 37 -2.88 -13.42 -11.85
CA SER A 37 -2.26 -12.11 -11.65
C SER A 37 -2.38 -11.20 -12.86
N VAL A 38 -2.41 -9.90 -12.60
CA VAL A 38 -2.25 -8.85 -13.59
C VAL A 38 -1.02 -8.02 -13.25
N SER A 39 -0.15 -7.81 -14.22
CA SER A 39 0.99 -6.90 -14.10
C SER A 39 1.01 -5.90 -15.25
N ILE A 40 1.49 -4.70 -14.97
CA ILE A 40 1.79 -3.69 -15.98
C ILE A 40 3.31 -3.52 -16.01
N ASP A 41 3.89 -3.78 -17.15
CA ASP A 41 5.33 -3.73 -17.35
C ASP A 41 5.69 -3.24 -18.74
N HIS A 42 6.57 -2.23 -18.86
CA HIS A 42 7.01 -1.65 -20.13
C HIS A 42 5.85 -1.36 -21.11
N GLY A 43 4.77 -0.76 -20.60
CA GLY A 43 3.61 -0.41 -21.44
C GLY A 43 2.75 -1.60 -21.90
N THR A 44 2.88 -2.74 -21.24
CA THR A 44 2.11 -3.94 -21.54
C THR A 44 1.42 -4.47 -20.29
N ALA A 45 0.12 -4.71 -20.36
CA ALA A 45 -0.60 -5.47 -19.34
C ALA A 45 -0.45 -6.96 -19.62
N ILE A 46 -0.05 -7.72 -18.64
CA ILE A 46 0.16 -9.16 -18.72
C ILE A 46 -0.79 -9.84 -17.74
N PHE A 47 -1.70 -10.66 -18.25
CA PHE A 47 -2.61 -11.48 -17.46
C PHE A 47 -2.05 -12.90 -17.36
N ARG A 48 -2.00 -13.45 -16.16
CA ARG A 48 -1.79 -14.88 -15.91
C ARG A 48 -3.07 -15.42 -15.31
N LEU A 49 -3.63 -16.44 -15.92
CA LEU A 49 -4.92 -17.01 -15.56
C LEU A 49 -4.75 -18.34 -14.79
N PRO A 50 -5.80 -18.87 -14.14
CA PRO A 50 -5.71 -20.08 -13.32
C PRO A 50 -5.33 -21.35 -14.10
N ASP A 51 -5.48 -21.36 -15.41
CA ASP A 51 -5.07 -22.46 -16.32
C ASP A 51 -3.63 -22.32 -16.82
N ASP A 52 -2.82 -21.45 -16.17
CA ASP A 52 -1.47 -21.07 -16.56
C ASP A 52 -1.36 -20.35 -17.92
N SER A 53 -2.47 -20.01 -18.54
CA SER A 53 -2.46 -19.21 -19.77
C SER A 53 -1.98 -17.78 -19.51
N ARG A 54 -1.35 -17.19 -20.54
CA ARG A 54 -0.82 -15.83 -20.50
C ARG A 54 -1.38 -15.02 -21.65
N GLU A 55 -1.96 -13.87 -21.33
CA GLU A 55 -2.42 -12.88 -22.30
C GLU A 55 -1.60 -11.60 -22.17
N GLU A 56 -1.33 -10.93 -23.29
CA GLU A 56 -0.63 -9.66 -23.32
C GLU A 56 -1.47 -8.61 -24.06
N HIS A 57 -1.62 -7.44 -23.43
CA HIS A 57 -2.39 -6.34 -23.97
C HIS A 57 -1.56 -5.06 -23.93
N PRO A 58 -1.14 -4.49 -25.05
CA PRO A 58 -0.43 -3.22 -25.09
C PRO A 58 -1.28 -2.09 -24.49
N ILE A 59 -0.69 -1.30 -23.59
CA ILE A 59 -1.31 -0.10 -23.07
C ILE A 59 -1.20 1.02 -24.09
N THR A 60 -2.32 1.58 -24.48
CA THR A 60 -2.47 2.63 -25.50
C THR A 60 -3.51 3.65 -25.04
N ASP A 61 -3.70 4.74 -25.78
CA ASP A 61 -4.78 5.70 -25.52
C ASP A 61 -6.19 5.07 -25.60
N ALA A 62 -6.36 4.03 -26.41
CA ALA A 62 -7.63 3.31 -26.56
C ALA A 62 -7.80 2.17 -25.55
N TYR A 63 -6.72 1.67 -24.96
CA TYR A 63 -6.74 0.62 -23.95
C TYR A 63 -5.79 0.98 -22.81
N ARG A 64 -6.31 1.69 -21.85
CA ARG A 64 -5.56 2.23 -20.73
C ARG A 64 -5.45 1.21 -19.58
N VAL A 65 -4.67 1.56 -18.57
CA VAL A 65 -4.47 0.70 -17.38
C VAL A 65 -5.78 0.41 -16.66
N GLU A 66 -6.70 1.39 -16.57
CA GLU A 66 -8.03 1.16 -15.99
C GLU A 66 -8.83 0.09 -16.75
N ASN A 67 -8.72 0.08 -18.08
CA ASN A 67 -9.37 -0.96 -18.90
C ASN A 67 -8.77 -2.34 -18.59
N ALA A 68 -7.43 -2.44 -18.56
CA ALA A 68 -6.75 -3.69 -18.25
C ALA A 68 -7.11 -4.25 -16.87
N LEU A 69 -7.13 -3.40 -15.83
CA LEU A 69 -7.48 -3.82 -14.47
C LEU A 69 -8.95 -4.24 -14.37
N ASN A 70 -9.86 -3.51 -15.01
CA ASN A 70 -11.28 -3.86 -15.05
C ASN A 70 -11.54 -5.13 -15.85
N ASP A 71 -10.91 -5.30 -17.01
CA ASP A 71 -11.04 -6.51 -17.84
C ASP A 71 -10.52 -7.74 -17.09
N PHE A 72 -9.37 -7.62 -16.44
CA PHE A 72 -8.85 -8.71 -15.62
C PHE A 72 -9.80 -9.05 -14.47
N ARG A 73 -10.29 -8.06 -13.72
CA ARG A 73 -11.23 -8.26 -12.62
C ARG A 73 -12.54 -8.91 -13.10
N ALA A 74 -13.04 -8.54 -14.28
CA ALA A 74 -14.29 -9.07 -14.85
C ALA A 74 -14.20 -10.56 -15.24
N ARG A 75 -12.96 -11.14 -15.32
CA ARG A 75 -12.77 -12.58 -15.56
C ARG A 75 -13.20 -13.45 -14.38
N PHE A 76 -13.34 -12.85 -13.19
CA PHE A 76 -13.59 -13.57 -11.94
C PHE A 76 -14.92 -13.12 -11.34
N ARG A 77 -15.80 -14.08 -11.09
CA ARG A 77 -17.01 -13.88 -10.32
C ARG A 77 -16.92 -14.73 -9.06
N VAL A 78 -16.86 -14.08 -7.91
CA VAL A 78 -16.75 -14.75 -6.62
C VAL A 78 -18.07 -14.66 -5.89
N GLU A 79 -18.58 -15.80 -5.41
CA GLU A 79 -19.82 -15.93 -4.66
C GLU A 79 -19.53 -16.57 -3.29
N GLY A 80 -20.29 -16.20 -2.28
CA GLY A 80 -20.20 -16.76 -0.92
C GLY A 80 -20.22 -15.69 0.15
N GLU A 81 -20.40 -16.12 1.39
CA GLU A 81 -20.53 -15.24 2.56
C GLU A 81 -19.32 -14.31 2.77
N TYR A 82 -18.13 -14.79 2.44
CA TYR A 82 -16.86 -14.05 2.62
C TYR A 82 -16.27 -13.52 1.32
N SER A 83 -17.07 -13.37 0.27
CA SER A 83 -16.62 -12.90 -1.05
C SER A 83 -15.99 -11.51 -1.02
N ASN A 84 -16.33 -10.69 -0.02
CA ASN A 84 -15.74 -9.36 0.20
C ASN A 84 -14.25 -9.38 0.56
N TYR A 85 -13.70 -10.52 1.01
CA TYR A 85 -12.27 -10.70 1.23
C TYR A 85 -11.51 -11.14 -0.01
N CYS A 86 -12.22 -11.68 -1.00
CA CYS A 86 -11.62 -12.10 -2.26
C CYS A 86 -11.33 -10.87 -3.10
N GLY A 87 -10.06 -10.68 -3.48
CA GLY A 87 -9.64 -9.50 -4.23
C GLY A 87 -8.22 -9.62 -4.75
N LEU A 88 -7.76 -8.56 -5.35
CA LEU A 88 -6.41 -8.43 -5.86
C LEU A 88 -5.53 -7.76 -4.81
N TYR A 89 -4.44 -8.41 -4.46
CA TYR A 89 -3.46 -7.93 -3.49
C TYR A 89 -2.12 -7.68 -4.19
N GLY A 90 -1.54 -6.51 -4.03
CA GLY A 90 -0.32 -6.19 -4.72
C GLY A 90 0.14 -4.75 -4.51
N TYR A 91 0.79 -4.19 -5.51
CA TYR A 91 1.33 -2.83 -5.46
C TYR A 91 1.25 -2.11 -6.80
N THR A 92 1.29 -0.79 -6.71
CA THR A 92 1.55 0.14 -7.80
C THR A 92 2.81 0.92 -7.47
N SER A 93 3.81 0.90 -8.35
CA SER A 93 5.02 1.70 -8.17
C SER A 93 4.76 3.18 -8.44
N PHE A 94 5.61 4.05 -7.90
CA PHE A 94 5.53 5.49 -8.21
C PHE A 94 5.62 5.76 -9.71
N ASN A 95 6.47 5.04 -10.43
CA ASN A 95 6.66 5.23 -11.87
C ASN A 95 5.42 4.89 -12.72
N ALA A 96 4.43 4.17 -12.16
CA ALA A 96 3.17 3.90 -12.83
C ALA A 96 2.37 5.18 -13.12
N VAL A 97 2.69 6.31 -12.47
CA VAL A 97 2.10 7.61 -12.76
C VAL A 97 2.19 7.98 -14.25
N ARG A 98 3.18 7.45 -14.99
CA ARG A 98 3.31 7.63 -16.43
C ARG A 98 2.11 7.13 -17.25
N TYR A 99 1.33 6.20 -16.68
CA TYR A 99 0.12 5.65 -17.29
C TYR A 99 -1.14 6.43 -16.89
N PHE A 100 -1.05 7.25 -15.86
CA PHE A 100 -2.16 7.96 -15.25
C PHE A 100 -2.20 9.42 -15.67
N GLU A 101 -1.03 10.06 -15.75
CA GLU A 101 -0.88 11.47 -16.05
C GLU A 101 0.03 11.68 -17.27
N ASN A 102 -0.25 12.77 -18.02
CA ASN A 102 0.57 13.15 -19.18
C ASN A 102 1.84 13.89 -18.73
N ILE A 103 2.73 13.18 -18.05
CA ILE A 103 4.00 13.71 -17.58
C ILE A 103 5.17 12.85 -18.07
N PRO A 104 6.33 13.46 -18.43
CA PRO A 104 7.49 12.72 -18.89
C PRO A 104 8.19 12.04 -17.71
N VAL A 105 7.89 10.78 -17.47
CA VAL A 105 8.63 9.94 -16.51
C VAL A 105 9.71 9.18 -17.25
N LYS A 106 10.97 9.38 -16.85
CA LYS A 106 12.10 8.61 -17.39
C LYS A 106 12.02 7.18 -16.88
N ASP A 107 12.13 6.22 -17.79
CA ASP A 107 12.36 4.83 -17.39
C ASP A 107 13.84 4.69 -17.00
N SER A 108 14.10 4.76 -15.71
CA SER A 108 15.44 4.65 -15.14
C SER A 108 15.71 3.28 -14.52
N ARG A 109 14.86 2.28 -14.84
CA ARG A 109 15.07 0.93 -14.30
C ARG A 109 16.41 0.40 -14.82
N GLU A 110 17.26 0.05 -13.89
CA GLU A 110 18.48 -0.68 -14.17
C GLU A 110 18.11 -2.13 -14.54
N ALA A 111 18.97 -2.80 -15.31
CA ALA A 111 18.76 -4.20 -15.70
C ALA A 111 18.61 -5.16 -14.51
N THR A 112 18.97 -4.73 -13.31
CA THR A 112 18.86 -5.49 -12.07
C THR A 112 17.55 -5.27 -11.31
N ASN A 113 16.74 -4.29 -11.74
CA ASN A 113 15.44 -3.99 -11.14
C ASN A 113 14.35 -4.26 -12.17
N ASP A 114 13.91 -5.51 -12.24
CA ASP A 114 12.91 -6.04 -13.15
C ASP A 114 11.51 -6.13 -12.53
N ALA A 115 11.29 -5.51 -11.37
CA ALA A 115 9.96 -5.43 -10.79
C ALA A 115 9.02 -4.63 -11.69
N PRO A 116 7.84 -5.16 -12.05
CA PRO A 116 6.88 -4.45 -12.90
C PRO A 116 6.37 -3.16 -12.27
N ASP A 117 5.85 -2.24 -13.08
CA ASP A 117 5.27 -0.99 -12.58
C ASP A 117 4.05 -1.23 -11.69
N MET A 118 3.29 -2.26 -12.00
CA MET A 118 2.15 -2.71 -11.18
C MET A 118 2.10 -4.23 -11.16
N LEU A 119 1.76 -4.83 -10.02
CA LEU A 119 1.52 -6.26 -9.89
C LEU A 119 0.45 -6.52 -8.83
N TYR A 120 -0.64 -7.14 -9.26
CA TYR A 120 -1.74 -7.56 -8.40
C TYR A 120 -2.02 -9.04 -8.59
N ILE A 121 -2.21 -9.75 -7.49
CA ILE A 121 -2.37 -11.19 -7.44
C ILE A 121 -3.72 -11.54 -6.79
N LEU A 122 -4.45 -12.44 -7.41
CA LEU A 122 -5.57 -13.14 -6.84
C LEU A 122 -5.04 -14.40 -6.17
N TYR A 123 -5.24 -14.56 -4.87
CA TYR A 123 -4.74 -15.70 -4.10
C TYR A 123 -5.83 -16.74 -3.86
N LYS A 124 -5.44 -18.02 -3.89
CA LYS A 124 -6.37 -19.13 -3.63
C LYS A 124 -6.80 -19.19 -2.18
N TYR A 125 -5.88 -18.99 -1.24
CA TYR A 125 -6.17 -19.06 0.19
C TYR A 125 -5.94 -17.73 0.87
N LEU A 126 -6.87 -17.40 1.79
CA LEU A 126 -6.72 -16.26 2.70
C LEU A 126 -6.91 -16.74 4.14
N ILE A 127 -6.00 -16.32 5.01
CA ILE A 127 -6.15 -16.45 6.45
C ILE A 127 -6.41 -15.04 6.98
N VAL A 128 -7.59 -14.83 7.56
CA VAL A 128 -8.01 -13.52 8.07
C VAL A 128 -8.05 -13.59 9.58
N PHE A 129 -7.33 -12.69 10.24
CA PHE A 129 -7.39 -12.52 11.69
C PHE A 129 -8.23 -11.30 12.02
N ASN A 130 -9.13 -11.46 12.96
CA ASN A 130 -9.84 -10.38 13.61
C ASN A 130 -9.43 -10.38 15.08
N ASP A 131 -8.45 -9.54 15.41
CA ASP A 131 -7.91 -9.48 16.77
C ASP A 131 -8.94 -8.97 17.79
N PHE A 132 -9.87 -8.12 17.37
CA PHE A 132 -10.94 -7.60 18.23
C PHE A 132 -11.92 -8.72 18.65
N LYS A 133 -12.31 -9.58 17.72
CA LYS A 133 -13.21 -10.72 17.98
C LYS A 133 -12.48 -11.98 18.42
N ASN A 134 -11.16 -11.99 18.38
CA ASN A 134 -10.31 -13.16 18.58
C ASN A 134 -10.71 -14.35 17.65
N GLU A 135 -10.95 -14.01 16.40
CA GLU A 135 -11.38 -14.95 15.35
C GLU A 135 -10.31 -15.11 14.28
N MET A 136 -10.22 -16.31 13.73
CA MET A 136 -9.40 -16.62 12.56
C MET A 136 -10.27 -17.34 11.52
N LEU A 137 -10.36 -16.77 10.33
CA LEU A 137 -11.05 -17.38 9.20
C LEU A 137 -10.02 -17.99 8.23
N LEU A 138 -10.32 -19.20 7.74
CA LEU A 138 -9.59 -19.83 6.64
C LEU A 138 -10.52 -19.83 5.43
N LEU A 139 -10.14 -19.13 4.39
CA LEU A 139 -10.95 -18.95 3.18
C LEU A 139 -10.21 -19.55 1.98
N GLU A 140 -10.95 -20.17 1.08
CA GLU A 140 -10.45 -20.71 -0.17
C GLU A 140 -11.32 -20.25 -1.33
N MET A 141 -10.70 -19.79 -2.41
CA MET A 141 -11.37 -19.65 -3.69
C MET A 141 -11.34 -20.99 -4.41
N LEU A 142 -12.52 -21.55 -4.62
CA LEU A 142 -12.71 -22.88 -5.17
C LEU A 142 -13.49 -22.77 -6.48
N ALA A 143 -12.93 -23.29 -7.56
CA ALA A 143 -13.65 -23.37 -8.81
C ALA A 143 -14.73 -24.48 -8.77
N PRO A 144 -15.81 -24.37 -9.53
CA PRO A 144 -16.82 -25.42 -9.59
C PRO A 144 -16.24 -26.79 -9.91
N GLY A 145 -16.48 -27.77 -9.03
CA GLY A 145 -15.95 -29.13 -9.19
C GLY A 145 -14.55 -29.40 -8.62
N GLU A 146 -13.85 -28.38 -8.11
CA GLU A 146 -12.59 -28.57 -7.40
C GLU A 146 -12.82 -29.15 -6.00
N THR A 147 -11.83 -29.91 -5.52
CA THR A 147 -11.81 -30.38 -4.12
C THR A 147 -11.06 -29.39 -3.26
N SER A 148 -11.60 -29.09 -2.07
CA SER A 148 -10.98 -28.15 -1.14
C SER A 148 -9.59 -28.62 -0.68
N GLY A 149 -8.64 -27.67 -0.67
CA GLY A 149 -7.29 -27.83 -0.15
C GLY A 149 -7.09 -27.24 1.26
N LEU A 150 -8.14 -26.76 1.93
CA LEU A 150 -8.04 -26.10 3.25
C LEU A 150 -7.40 -26.99 4.31
N ASP A 151 -7.57 -28.31 4.24
CA ASP A 151 -6.91 -29.26 5.16
C ASP A 151 -5.39 -29.14 5.15
N GLN A 152 -4.79 -28.86 3.98
CA GLN A 152 -3.34 -28.66 3.86
C GLN A 152 -2.91 -27.37 4.57
N VAL A 153 -3.65 -26.29 4.38
CA VAL A 153 -3.39 -25.01 5.05
C VAL A 153 -3.55 -25.17 6.56
N GLN A 154 -4.61 -25.84 7.01
CA GLN A 154 -4.86 -26.09 8.42
C GLN A 154 -3.76 -26.92 9.07
N LYS A 155 -3.29 -27.99 8.40
CA LYS A 155 -2.15 -28.80 8.87
C LYS A 155 -0.87 -27.95 8.98
N ALA A 156 -0.59 -27.07 8.01
CA ALA A 156 0.55 -26.18 8.05
C ALA A 156 0.49 -25.21 9.25
N ILE A 157 -0.67 -24.64 9.53
CA ILE A 157 -0.88 -23.74 10.67
C ILE A 157 -0.69 -24.46 12.01
N HIS A 158 -1.17 -25.69 12.13
CA HIS A 158 -1.05 -26.51 13.35
C HIS A 158 0.33 -27.12 13.54
N ASN A 159 1.16 -27.16 12.50
CA ASN A 159 2.53 -27.63 12.63
C ASN A 159 3.28 -26.80 13.67
N ARG A 160 3.93 -27.47 14.61
CA ARG A 160 4.73 -26.82 15.66
C ARG A 160 6.15 -26.48 15.19
N ASN A 161 6.60 -27.13 14.11
CA ASN A 161 7.92 -26.93 13.55
C ASN A 161 7.86 -25.87 12.44
N TYR A 162 8.63 -24.81 12.60
CA TYR A 162 8.89 -23.82 11.57
C TYR A 162 10.36 -23.42 11.65
N THR A 163 10.92 -23.11 10.51
CA THR A 163 12.31 -22.66 10.43
C THR A 163 12.38 -21.15 10.60
N ALA A 164 13.28 -20.72 11.48
CA ALA A 164 13.66 -19.31 11.59
C ALA A 164 15.10 -19.19 11.12
N TYR A 165 15.32 -18.31 10.17
CA TYR A 165 16.65 -18.04 9.62
C TYR A 165 17.20 -16.74 10.21
N ASP A 166 18.53 -16.63 10.26
CA ASP A 166 19.18 -15.41 10.70
C ASP A 166 19.23 -14.38 9.57
N PHE A 167 19.36 -13.10 9.95
CA PHE A 167 19.61 -11.99 9.05
C PHE A 167 20.92 -11.32 9.41
N ARG A 168 21.74 -11.03 8.39
CA ARG A 168 23.01 -10.31 8.57
C ARG A 168 23.23 -9.32 7.42
N ALA A 169 23.41 -8.04 7.76
CA ALA A 169 23.89 -7.05 6.82
C ALA A 169 25.37 -7.33 6.46
N ILE A 170 25.74 -7.13 5.20
CA ILE A 170 27.08 -7.38 4.66
C ILE A 170 27.62 -6.11 4.02
N GLY A 171 28.80 -5.68 4.46
CA GLY A 171 29.45 -4.48 3.93
C GLY A 171 28.74 -3.18 4.34
N PRO A 172 29.20 -2.06 3.78
CA PRO A 172 28.60 -0.74 4.05
C PRO A 172 27.28 -0.55 3.31
N THR A 173 26.43 0.30 3.86
CA THR A 173 25.29 0.87 3.14
C THR A 173 25.82 1.84 2.07
N THR A 174 25.32 1.76 0.86
CA THR A 174 25.67 2.60 -0.28
C THR A 174 24.47 3.39 -0.79
N SER A 175 24.72 4.41 -1.59
CA SER A 175 23.72 5.19 -2.29
C SER A 175 24.26 5.63 -3.64
N PRO A 176 23.47 5.61 -4.73
CA PRO A 176 23.91 6.15 -6.02
C PRO A 176 24.12 7.67 -6.02
N LEU A 177 23.59 8.37 -5.00
CA LEU A 177 23.80 9.81 -4.80
C LEU A 177 24.66 10.04 -3.54
N THR A 178 25.66 10.88 -3.66
CA THR A 178 26.39 11.42 -2.51
C THR A 178 25.52 12.37 -1.70
N ASP A 179 25.93 12.67 -0.48
CA ASP A 179 25.23 13.65 0.36
C ASP A 179 25.18 15.04 -0.29
N GLU A 180 26.28 15.46 -0.93
CA GLU A 180 26.37 16.79 -1.56
C GLU A 180 25.49 16.88 -2.81
N GLU A 181 25.43 15.84 -3.64
CA GLU A 181 24.50 15.78 -4.78
C GLU A 181 23.05 15.83 -4.33
N HIS A 182 22.69 15.08 -3.27
CA HIS A 182 21.33 15.11 -2.75
C HIS A 182 20.98 16.48 -2.16
N LYS A 183 21.87 17.11 -1.39
CA LYS A 183 21.70 18.49 -0.90
C LYS A 183 21.57 19.49 -2.04
N ALA A 184 22.33 19.33 -3.13
CA ALA A 184 22.21 20.18 -4.32
C ALA A 184 20.81 20.04 -4.97
N ASN A 185 20.27 18.80 -5.04
CA ASN A 185 18.93 18.56 -5.52
C ASN A 185 17.88 19.24 -4.61
N ILE A 186 18.04 19.16 -3.28
CA ILE A 186 17.18 19.85 -2.32
C ILE A 186 17.18 21.36 -2.55
N ARG A 187 18.37 21.99 -2.71
CA ARG A 187 18.47 23.44 -2.98
C ARG A 187 17.73 23.83 -4.26
N ARG A 188 17.83 23.00 -5.32
CA ARG A 188 17.06 23.22 -6.56
C ARG A 188 15.57 23.10 -6.35
N GLY A 189 15.13 22.08 -5.59
CA GLY A 189 13.72 21.90 -5.22
C GLY A 189 13.16 23.12 -4.47
N ILE A 190 13.89 23.61 -3.46
CA ILE A 190 13.53 24.83 -2.72
C ILE A 190 13.39 26.03 -3.68
N ALA A 191 14.31 26.19 -4.64
CA ALA A 191 14.24 27.27 -5.63
C ALA A 191 12.98 27.17 -6.52
N HIS A 192 12.52 25.97 -6.88
CA HIS A 192 11.26 25.76 -7.60
C HIS A 192 10.05 26.15 -6.74
N CYS A 193 10.01 25.76 -5.47
CA CYS A 193 8.94 26.17 -4.55
C CYS A 193 8.89 27.70 -4.38
N LEU A 194 10.06 28.35 -4.19
CA LEU A 194 10.12 29.81 -4.02
C LEU A 194 9.69 30.60 -5.27
N ARG A 195 9.84 30.02 -6.48
CA ARG A 195 9.34 30.62 -7.72
C ARG A 195 7.86 30.38 -7.95
N GLY A 196 7.23 29.51 -7.18
CA GLY A 196 5.84 29.11 -7.37
C GLY A 196 5.61 28.10 -8.48
N ASP A 197 6.65 27.37 -8.90
CA ASP A 197 6.52 26.31 -9.91
C ASP A 197 5.76 25.10 -9.34
N VAL A 198 5.90 24.85 -8.04
CA VAL A 198 5.23 23.79 -7.28
C VAL A 198 4.93 24.29 -5.87
N PHE A 199 3.88 23.75 -5.24
CA PHE A 199 3.57 24.02 -3.82
C PHE A 199 4.44 23.17 -2.90
N GLN A 200 4.66 21.92 -3.27
CA GLN A 200 5.45 20.95 -2.53
C GLN A 200 6.25 20.08 -3.51
N ILE A 201 7.40 19.60 -3.08
CA ILE A 201 8.20 18.61 -3.82
C ILE A 201 8.82 17.63 -2.84
N VAL A 202 8.72 16.34 -3.14
CA VAL A 202 9.34 15.26 -2.37
C VAL A 202 10.52 14.70 -3.17
N LEU A 203 11.70 14.80 -2.61
CA LEU A 203 12.93 14.30 -3.22
C LEU A 203 13.36 13.00 -2.54
N SER A 204 13.34 11.91 -3.26
CA SER A 204 13.75 10.60 -2.75
C SER A 204 15.25 10.38 -2.92
N ARG A 205 15.80 9.51 -2.05
CA ARG A 205 17.16 9.00 -2.14
C ARG A 205 17.16 7.50 -1.87
N ARG A 206 17.76 6.72 -2.76
CA ARG A 206 17.91 5.27 -2.61
C ARG A 206 19.12 4.96 -1.74
N PHE A 207 18.95 4.07 -0.77
CA PHE A 207 20.02 3.42 -0.03
C PHE A 207 20.00 1.92 -0.31
N GLU A 208 21.17 1.33 -0.44
CA GLU A 208 21.36 -0.07 -0.77
C GLU A 208 22.21 -0.75 0.30
N GLN A 209 21.73 -1.91 0.76
CA GLN A 209 22.43 -2.72 1.74
C GLN A 209 22.43 -4.19 1.30
N ARG A 210 23.61 -4.75 1.11
CA ARG A 210 23.71 -6.21 0.93
C ARG A 210 23.43 -6.92 2.23
N PHE A 211 22.82 -8.08 2.13
CA PHE A 211 22.52 -8.92 3.29
C PHE A 211 22.59 -10.40 2.93
N THR A 212 22.62 -11.25 3.94
CA THR A 212 22.42 -12.70 3.86
C THR A 212 21.39 -13.15 4.88
N GLY A 213 20.71 -14.26 4.59
CA GLY A 213 19.67 -14.80 5.45
C GLY A 213 18.28 -14.30 5.10
N ASP A 214 17.47 -14.11 6.13
CA ASP A 214 16.01 -13.92 6.01
C ASP A 214 15.58 -12.46 6.16
N ASP A 215 15.15 -11.85 5.09
CA ASP A 215 14.60 -10.48 5.07
C ASP A 215 13.29 -10.33 5.86
N PHE A 216 12.53 -11.40 6.07
CA PHE A 216 11.37 -11.37 6.95
C PHE A 216 11.75 -11.04 8.41
N LYS A 217 12.96 -11.39 8.84
CA LYS A 217 13.48 -10.99 10.16
C LYS A 217 13.68 -9.48 10.23
N LEU A 218 14.10 -8.84 9.13
CA LEU A 218 14.19 -7.39 9.01
C LEU A 218 12.80 -6.74 9.09
N TYR A 219 11.81 -7.28 8.35
CA TYR A 219 10.42 -6.81 8.46
C TYR A 219 9.90 -6.89 9.90
N ARG A 220 10.16 -7.97 10.62
CA ARG A 220 9.75 -8.11 12.03
C ARG A 220 10.42 -7.08 12.94
N ALA A 221 11.67 -6.74 12.69
CA ALA A 221 12.36 -5.66 13.40
C ALA A 221 11.71 -4.30 13.10
N LEU A 222 11.44 -4.01 11.82
CA LEU A 222 10.72 -2.80 11.41
C LEU A 222 9.36 -2.68 12.10
N ARG A 223 8.57 -3.75 12.12
CA ARG A 223 7.28 -3.81 12.81
C ARG A 223 7.39 -3.46 14.30
N SER A 224 8.45 -3.90 14.97
CA SER A 224 8.67 -3.60 16.40
C SER A 224 9.11 -2.17 16.64
N ILE A 225 9.88 -1.59 15.72
CA ILE A 225 10.43 -0.24 15.84
C ILE A 225 9.37 0.81 15.45
N ASN A 226 8.63 0.53 14.39
CA ASN A 226 7.64 1.43 13.82
C ASN A 226 6.30 0.72 13.58
N PRO A 227 5.55 0.38 14.64
CA PRO A 227 4.20 -0.15 14.49
C PRO A 227 3.30 0.92 13.85
N SER A 228 2.50 0.54 12.86
CA SER A 228 1.61 1.44 12.14
C SER A 228 0.33 0.74 11.68
N PRO A 229 -0.71 1.48 11.26
CA PRO A 229 -1.94 0.88 10.76
C PRO A 229 -1.76 -0.04 9.55
N TYR A 230 -0.75 0.23 8.72
CA TYR A 230 -0.48 -0.53 7.50
C TYR A 230 0.93 -1.12 7.52
N LEU A 231 1.02 -2.38 7.91
CA LEU A 231 2.23 -3.18 7.88
C LEU A 231 2.07 -4.25 6.80
N PHE A 232 3.05 -4.40 5.94
CA PHE A 232 2.95 -5.35 4.85
C PHE A 232 4.28 -6.02 4.53
N TYR A 233 4.20 -7.26 4.10
CA TYR A 233 5.31 -8.04 3.56
C TYR A 233 4.77 -8.89 2.40
N PHE A 234 5.20 -8.58 1.19
CA PHE A 234 4.86 -9.29 -0.03
C PHE A 234 6.07 -10.04 -0.56
N ASP A 235 5.95 -11.34 -0.71
CA ASP A 235 6.90 -12.18 -1.44
C ASP A 235 6.35 -12.45 -2.85
N PHE A 236 6.98 -11.85 -3.85
CA PHE A 236 6.63 -12.05 -5.26
C PHE A 236 7.51 -13.08 -5.95
N GLY A 237 8.32 -13.85 -5.20
CA GLY A 237 9.26 -14.86 -5.69
C GLY A 237 10.62 -14.27 -6.04
N GLY A 238 10.72 -13.50 -7.12
CA GLY A 238 11.97 -12.87 -7.56
C GLY A 238 12.40 -11.67 -6.73
N PHE A 239 11.48 -11.01 -6.09
CA PHE A 239 11.71 -9.83 -5.23
C PHE A 239 10.66 -9.77 -4.10
N ARG A 240 10.92 -8.91 -3.12
CA ARG A 240 10.02 -8.68 -1.99
C ARG A 240 9.82 -7.19 -1.76
N ILE A 241 8.60 -6.84 -1.32
CA ILE A 241 8.27 -5.48 -0.90
C ILE A 241 7.70 -5.56 0.50
N PHE A 242 8.27 -4.81 1.44
CA PHE A 242 7.74 -4.73 2.79
C PHE A 242 7.92 -3.33 3.38
N GLY A 243 7.05 -2.98 4.30
CA GLY A 243 7.06 -1.66 4.88
C GLY A 243 6.10 -1.49 6.05
N SER A 244 6.13 -0.29 6.58
CA SER A 244 5.27 0.24 7.62
C SER A 244 4.82 1.63 7.22
N SER A 245 3.51 1.87 7.08
CA SER A 245 2.94 3.15 6.68
C SER A 245 1.79 3.57 7.59
N PRO A 246 1.74 4.84 8.00
CA PRO A 246 0.58 5.39 8.72
C PRO A 246 -0.54 5.82 7.78
N GLU A 247 -0.30 5.92 6.49
CA GLU A 247 -1.10 6.68 5.54
C GLU A 247 -1.93 5.78 4.61
N THR A 248 -3.18 6.18 4.39
CA THR A 248 -4.08 5.60 3.40
C THR A 248 -4.07 6.47 2.16
N HIS A 249 -3.76 5.90 0.99
CA HIS A 249 -3.87 6.63 -0.27
C HIS A 249 -5.33 6.97 -0.57
N CYS A 250 -6.17 5.96 -0.77
CA CYS A 250 -7.59 6.09 -1.02
C CYS A 250 -8.30 4.83 -0.51
N ARG A 251 -9.43 5.01 0.16
CA ARG A 251 -10.28 3.91 0.61
C ARG A 251 -11.64 4.02 -0.10
N ILE A 252 -12.11 2.92 -0.66
CA ILE A 252 -13.40 2.86 -1.34
C ILE A 252 -14.25 1.76 -0.72
N GLU A 253 -15.46 2.12 -0.29
CA GLU A 253 -16.45 1.21 0.27
C GLU A 253 -17.76 1.35 -0.51
N GLY A 254 -18.07 0.35 -1.33
CA GLY A 254 -19.20 0.44 -2.27
C GLY A 254 -18.96 1.56 -3.29
N ARG A 255 -19.74 2.61 -3.23
CA ARG A 255 -19.58 3.81 -4.07
C ARG A 255 -19.04 5.02 -3.32
N HIS A 256 -18.66 4.89 -2.05
CA HIS A 256 -18.07 5.98 -1.27
C HIS A 256 -16.55 5.89 -1.28
N ALA A 257 -15.89 6.97 -1.68
CA ALA A 257 -14.44 7.11 -1.66
C ALA A 257 -14.01 8.07 -0.54
N TYR A 258 -12.87 7.76 0.09
CA TYR A 258 -12.32 8.49 1.23
C TYR A 258 -10.82 8.70 1.04
N ILE A 259 -10.35 9.90 1.33
CA ILE A 259 -8.93 10.23 1.48
C ILE A 259 -8.77 10.84 2.86
N ASP A 260 -7.78 10.37 3.61
CA ASP A 260 -7.46 10.85 4.94
C ASP A 260 -6.10 11.61 4.91
N PRO A 261 -6.08 12.91 4.56
CA PRO A 261 -4.85 13.70 4.57
C PRO A 261 -4.24 13.74 5.96
N ILE A 262 -2.97 13.36 6.03
CA ILE A 262 -2.16 13.41 7.26
C ILE A 262 -1.05 14.42 7.02
N ALA A 263 -1.09 15.55 7.75
CA ALA A 263 -0.01 16.52 7.73
C ALA A 263 0.12 17.20 9.09
N GLY A 264 1.33 17.67 9.34
CA GLY A 264 1.67 18.15 10.66
C GLY A 264 2.04 16.98 11.58
N THR A 265 3.26 17.01 12.08
CA THR A 265 3.80 15.94 12.92
C THR A 265 4.54 16.51 14.10
N THR A 266 4.22 16.03 15.29
CA THR A 266 5.01 16.29 16.48
C THR A 266 5.33 15.00 17.21
N LYS A 267 6.39 15.03 18.00
CA LYS A 267 6.83 13.85 18.75
C LYS A 267 5.87 13.55 19.90
N ARG A 268 5.54 12.26 20.05
CA ARG A 268 4.91 11.74 21.26
C ARG A 268 5.97 11.30 22.25
N THR A 269 5.87 11.78 23.48
CA THR A 269 6.86 11.52 24.56
C THR A 269 6.42 10.40 25.49
N GLY A 270 5.12 10.11 25.55
CA GLY A 270 4.50 9.21 26.51
C GLY A 270 4.16 9.90 27.84
N ASP A 271 4.57 11.14 28.02
CA ASP A 271 4.13 12.00 29.12
C ASP A 271 2.89 12.76 28.67
N ALA A 272 1.78 12.61 29.41
CA ALA A 272 0.48 13.14 29.00
C ALA A 272 0.45 14.68 28.96
N GLU A 273 1.15 15.35 29.85
CA GLU A 273 1.21 16.81 29.93
C GLU A 273 2.04 17.37 28.75
N GLN A 274 3.21 16.78 28.52
CA GLN A 274 4.06 17.16 27.40
C GLN A 274 3.40 16.85 26.06
N ASP A 275 2.73 15.72 25.91
CA ASP A 275 2.01 15.35 24.70
C ASP A 275 0.84 16.31 24.43
N ALA A 276 0.15 16.79 25.47
CA ALA A 276 -0.89 17.82 25.33
C ALA A 276 -0.32 19.17 24.87
N LEU A 277 0.86 19.56 25.38
CA LEU A 277 1.55 20.77 24.94
C LEU A 277 2.01 20.65 23.47
N ASN A 278 2.58 19.50 23.10
CA ASN A 278 2.99 19.22 21.72
C ASN A 278 1.79 19.25 20.75
N ALA A 279 0.67 18.67 21.15
CA ALA A 279 -0.56 18.68 20.35
C ALA A 279 -1.10 20.10 20.16
N ARG A 280 -1.11 20.92 21.22
CA ARG A 280 -1.52 22.34 21.13
C ARG A 280 -0.58 23.12 20.23
N TYR A 281 0.74 22.94 20.37
CA TYR A 281 1.71 23.58 19.49
C TYR A 281 1.45 23.21 18.00
N LEU A 282 1.26 21.92 17.72
CA LEU A 282 0.94 21.44 16.37
C LEU A 282 -0.35 22.05 15.81
N HIS A 283 -1.37 22.16 16.66
CA HIS A 283 -2.66 22.76 16.27
C HIS A 283 -2.52 24.23 15.90
N ASP A 284 -1.65 24.98 16.60
CA ASP A 284 -1.53 26.43 16.44
C ASP A 284 -0.40 26.86 15.48
N ASP A 285 0.47 25.92 15.03
CA ASP A 285 1.59 26.23 14.15
C ASP A 285 1.11 26.62 12.73
N PRO A 286 1.40 27.87 12.26
CA PRO A 286 0.90 28.34 10.98
C PRO A 286 1.41 27.56 9.77
N LYS A 287 2.67 27.04 9.82
CA LYS A 287 3.28 26.29 8.74
C LYS A 287 2.60 24.91 8.59
N GLU A 288 2.50 24.17 9.70
CA GLU A 288 1.85 22.85 9.71
C GLU A 288 0.38 22.96 9.30
N ASN A 289 -0.31 24.02 9.74
CA ASN A 289 -1.67 24.31 9.33
C ASN A 289 -1.80 24.62 7.83
N ALA A 290 -0.88 25.41 7.27
CA ALA A 290 -0.91 25.73 5.84
C ALA A 290 -0.68 24.48 4.97
N GLU A 291 0.26 23.61 5.37
CA GLU A 291 0.51 22.31 4.73
C GLU A 291 -0.73 21.43 4.79
N HIS A 292 -1.34 21.31 5.96
CA HIS A 292 -2.53 20.49 6.14
C HIS A 292 -3.72 20.96 5.28
N VAL A 293 -3.98 22.29 5.24
CA VAL A 293 -5.02 22.86 4.38
C VAL A 293 -4.77 22.54 2.91
N MET A 294 -3.52 22.66 2.46
CA MET A 294 -3.13 22.32 1.10
C MET A 294 -3.44 20.86 0.74
N LEU A 295 -3.14 19.91 1.63
CA LEU A 295 -3.42 18.50 1.40
C LEU A 295 -4.92 18.17 1.45
N VAL A 296 -5.68 18.83 2.30
CA VAL A 296 -7.16 18.69 2.32
C VAL A 296 -7.77 19.21 1.03
N ASP A 297 -7.28 20.35 0.52
CA ASP A 297 -7.78 20.90 -0.75
C ASP A 297 -7.38 20.03 -1.95
N LEU A 298 -6.17 19.47 -1.94
CA LEU A 298 -5.73 18.47 -2.91
C LEU A 298 -6.65 17.26 -2.92
N ALA A 299 -6.93 16.66 -1.76
CA ALA A 299 -7.82 15.51 -1.65
C ALA A 299 -9.25 15.82 -2.14
N ARG A 300 -9.77 17.01 -1.86
CA ARG A 300 -11.06 17.46 -2.40
C ARG A 300 -11.02 17.55 -3.92
N ASN A 301 -9.98 18.15 -4.48
CA ASN A 301 -9.80 18.27 -5.92
C ASN A 301 -9.72 16.91 -6.60
N ASP A 302 -8.95 15.99 -6.04
CA ASP A 302 -8.75 14.67 -6.62
C ASP A 302 -10.03 13.82 -6.59
N LEU A 303 -10.76 13.80 -5.47
CA LEU A 303 -12.06 13.14 -5.43
C LEU A 303 -13.07 13.76 -6.39
N SER A 304 -13.05 15.10 -6.56
CA SER A 304 -13.98 15.80 -7.46
C SER A 304 -13.82 15.44 -8.95
N ARG A 305 -12.74 14.72 -9.31
CA ARG A 305 -12.55 14.21 -10.69
C ARG A 305 -13.52 13.08 -11.03
N ASN A 306 -13.95 12.30 -10.03
CA ASN A 306 -14.77 11.09 -10.20
C ASN A 306 -15.91 10.96 -9.20
N CYS A 307 -16.13 11.96 -8.35
CA CYS A 307 -17.11 11.92 -7.28
C CYS A 307 -17.92 13.22 -7.23
N HIS A 308 -19.17 13.09 -6.82
CA HIS A 308 -20.04 14.19 -6.42
C HIS A 308 -20.19 14.20 -4.88
N ASP A 309 -20.85 15.23 -4.37
CA ASP A 309 -21.07 15.46 -2.92
C ASP A 309 -19.78 15.40 -2.09
N VAL A 310 -18.68 15.88 -2.69
CA VAL A 310 -17.37 15.92 -2.04
C VAL A 310 -17.39 16.87 -0.85
N LYS A 311 -17.06 16.34 0.33
CA LYS A 311 -17.11 17.07 1.60
C LYS A 311 -15.97 16.67 2.53
N VAL A 312 -15.73 17.52 3.53
CA VAL A 312 -14.82 17.23 4.63
C VAL A 312 -15.63 16.67 5.80
N ASP A 313 -15.49 15.40 6.13
CA ASP A 313 -16.26 14.76 7.17
C ASP A 313 -15.80 15.18 8.57
N PHE A 314 -14.48 15.26 8.77
CA PHE A 314 -13.85 15.88 9.94
C PHE A 314 -12.58 16.63 9.54
N TYR A 315 -12.20 17.63 10.32
CA TYR A 315 -11.14 18.57 9.98
C TYR A 315 -10.18 18.80 11.14
N LYS A 316 -8.88 18.53 10.91
CA LYS A 316 -7.78 18.77 11.86
C LYS A 316 -7.97 18.07 13.21
N GLU A 317 -8.36 16.79 13.19
CA GLU A 317 -8.38 15.99 14.40
C GLU A 317 -6.97 15.55 14.79
N MET A 318 -6.67 15.64 16.10
CA MET A 318 -5.42 15.13 16.66
C MET A 318 -5.49 13.62 16.80
N GLN A 319 -4.61 12.90 16.10
CA GLN A 319 -4.45 11.46 16.26
C GLN A 319 -3.11 11.14 16.90
N TYR A 320 -3.17 10.31 17.95
CA TYR A 320 -2.02 9.93 18.78
C TYR A 320 -1.56 8.52 18.39
N TYR A 321 -0.42 8.44 17.73
CA TYR A 321 0.24 7.18 17.39
C TYR A 321 1.27 6.79 18.48
N SER A 322 1.99 5.68 18.27
CA SER A 322 2.96 5.20 19.27
C SER A 322 4.09 6.21 19.56
N HIS A 323 4.59 6.91 18.54
CA HIS A 323 5.75 7.80 18.65
C HIS A 323 5.51 9.23 18.15
N VAL A 324 4.38 9.48 17.51
CA VAL A 324 4.04 10.76 16.89
C VAL A 324 2.59 11.13 17.14
N ILE A 325 2.30 12.42 17.04
CA ILE A 325 0.96 13.01 17.03
C ILE A 325 0.81 13.68 15.67
N HIS A 326 -0.28 13.39 14.97
CA HIS A 326 -0.59 13.95 13.64
C HIS A 326 -1.89 14.74 13.64
N LEU A 327 -1.96 15.74 12.76
CA LEU A 327 -3.23 16.31 12.30
C LEU A 327 -3.79 15.47 11.18
N VAL A 328 -5.02 15.03 11.31
CA VAL A 328 -5.72 14.22 10.33
C VAL A 328 -7.06 14.85 9.98
N SER A 329 -7.40 14.85 8.70
CA SER A 329 -8.73 15.19 8.22
C SER A 329 -9.26 14.06 7.36
N ARG A 330 -10.55 14.05 7.07
CA ARG A 330 -11.16 13.12 6.12
C ARG A 330 -11.94 13.88 5.07
N VAL A 331 -11.66 13.57 3.82
CA VAL A 331 -12.45 14.00 2.67
C VAL A 331 -13.16 12.77 2.10
N SER A 332 -14.45 12.91 1.84
CA SER A 332 -15.26 11.85 1.26
C SER A 332 -16.03 12.34 0.04
N GLY A 333 -16.46 11.41 -0.82
CA GLY A 333 -17.32 11.67 -1.96
C GLY A 333 -18.01 10.41 -2.42
N GLU A 334 -19.10 10.54 -3.17
CA GLU A 334 -19.79 9.44 -3.80
C GLU A 334 -19.34 9.34 -5.27
N ILE A 335 -18.86 8.15 -5.69
CA ILE A 335 -18.35 7.91 -7.04
C ILE A 335 -19.47 8.10 -8.06
N ASP A 336 -19.22 8.87 -9.11
CA ASP A 336 -20.16 9.17 -10.18
C ASP A 336 -20.60 7.91 -10.95
N ALA A 337 -21.84 7.94 -11.48
CA ALA A 337 -22.43 6.77 -12.14
C ALA A 337 -21.61 6.29 -13.37
N ASP A 338 -20.88 7.19 -14.02
CA ASP A 338 -20.01 6.94 -15.19
C ASP A 338 -18.55 6.66 -14.81
N SER A 339 -18.25 6.57 -13.50
CA SER A 339 -16.93 6.23 -12.97
C SER A 339 -16.97 4.94 -12.14
N ASP A 340 -15.81 4.41 -11.81
CA ASP A 340 -15.63 3.22 -10.99
C ASP A 340 -14.46 3.35 -10.00
N SER A 341 -14.31 2.32 -9.17
CA SER A 341 -13.28 2.29 -8.11
C SER A 341 -11.85 2.29 -8.66
N VAL A 342 -11.61 1.67 -9.83
CA VAL A 342 -10.28 1.61 -10.43
C VAL A 342 -9.88 2.98 -10.96
N ARG A 343 -10.78 3.64 -11.66
CA ARG A 343 -10.55 5.00 -12.18
C ARG A 343 -10.37 5.99 -11.03
N THR A 344 -11.20 5.92 -10.00
CA THR A 344 -11.07 6.77 -8.80
C THR A 344 -9.72 6.57 -8.13
N PHE A 345 -9.27 5.32 -7.95
CA PHE A 345 -7.95 5.01 -7.42
C PHE A 345 -6.81 5.61 -8.26
N ILE A 346 -6.89 5.49 -9.59
CA ILE A 346 -5.88 5.99 -10.53
C ILE A 346 -5.80 7.52 -10.48
N ASP A 347 -6.95 8.19 -10.50
CA ASP A 347 -7.02 9.65 -10.56
C ASP A 347 -6.66 10.34 -9.21
N THR A 348 -6.63 9.58 -8.11
CA THR A 348 -6.15 10.06 -6.79
C THR A 348 -4.69 9.71 -6.53
N PHE A 349 -4.04 8.92 -7.40
CA PHE A 349 -2.69 8.40 -7.19
C PHE A 349 -1.59 9.46 -7.06
N PRO A 350 -1.60 10.56 -7.78
CA PRO A 350 -0.55 11.58 -7.70
C PRO A 350 -0.56 12.45 -6.44
N ALA A 351 -1.58 12.33 -5.61
CA ALA A 351 -1.75 13.16 -4.41
C ALA A 351 -0.70 12.92 -3.32
#